data_5f8d4bb82841d4e7435fd1b54e48496c
#
_entry.id   5f8d4bb82841d4e7435fd1b54e48496c
#
_cell.length_a   1.000
_cell.length_b   1.000
_cell.length_c   1.000
_cell.angle_alpha   90.00
_cell.angle_beta   90.00
_cell.angle_gamma   90.00
#
_symmetry.space_group_name_H-M   'P 1'
#
loop_
_entity.id
_entity.type
_entity.pdbx_description
1 polymer ?
#
loop_
_entity_poly.entity_id
_entity_poly.type
_entity_poly.pdbx_seq_one_letter_code
_entity_poly.pdbx_strand_id
1 'polypeptide(L)'
;EPWAGYRQFCMLYLYPLMLQAYKNVPFQPWLRGSVDGITPAEAAGIFGSGKDRRRKGVFGHVRMHNRLERRYSETKGREVQKDLGSAGFSTELVTNNVRKLQKLVRGLTYEGGTTQWTEYGTVSSGQTVNTYTDADREVKDSFVSRAAARRHRSLVWDIGANDARYSRLALPHADYVVAVDADLQTADRVYQEMKGEGQGRILTLTGNVTDPSPSLGWRNLERSSFAERMDPDLILALAVVHHISIAGNVPLAEVVRWLAGFDSSMVIEFPTREDPMVKSLIAAKREGIHDDYDLPAFEAVLEECFTVTEREETPSGTRILYEVEPRG
;
A
#
# COMPACT_ATOMS: atom_id res chain seq x y z
N GLU A 1 -26.54 -9.23 12.85
CA GLU A 1 -27.75 -8.51 12.37
C GLU A 1 -27.54 -8.03 10.93
N PRO A 2 -28.48 -8.30 10.01
CA PRO A 2 -28.32 -7.95 8.59
C PRO A 2 -28.09 -6.45 8.34
N TRP A 3 -28.66 -5.59 9.17
CA TRP A 3 -28.52 -4.14 9.09
C TRP A 3 -27.12 -3.67 9.51
N ALA A 4 -26.57 -4.20 10.60
CA ALA A 4 -25.25 -3.84 11.06
C ALA A 4 -24.16 -4.21 10.03
N GLY A 5 -24.25 -5.43 9.47
CA GLY A 5 -23.36 -5.86 8.40
C GLY A 5 -23.45 -5.02 7.13
N TYR A 6 -24.67 -4.62 6.73
CA TYR A 6 -24.88 -3.73 5.59
C TYR A 6 -24.27 -2.33 5.85
N ARG A 7 -24.48 -1.79 7.05
CA ARG A 7 -23.91 -0.50 7.46
C ARG A 7 -22.38 -0.54 7.39
N GLN A 8 -21.76 -1.54 8.01
CA GLN A 8 -20.30 -1.72 7.98
C GLN A 8 -19.80 -1.87 6.55
N PHE A 9 -20.46 -2.67 5.71
CA PHE A 9 -20.09 -2.79 4.30
C PHE A 9 -20.15 -1.46 3.56
N CYS A 10 -21.17 -0.63 3.79
CA CYS A 10 -21.25 0.68 3.20
C CYS A 10 -20.10 1.59 3.65
N MET A 11 -19.82 1.65 4.94
CA MET A 11 -18.81 2.55 5.53
C MET A 11 -17.38 2.17 5.17
N LEU A 12 -17.06 0.86 5.19
CA LEU A 12 -15.70 0.36 5.00
C LEU A 12 -15.36 0.02 3.55
N TYR A 13 -16.36 -0.22 2.71
CA TYR A 13 -16.13 -0.65 1.32
C TYR A 13 -16.87 0.19 0.29
N LEU A 14 -18.21 0.28 0.36
CA LEU A 14 -18.97 0.89 -0.72
C LEU A 14 -18.68 2.38 -0.86
N TYR A 15 -18.71 3.15 0.21
CA TYR A 15 -18.45 4.60 0.17
C TYR A 15 -17.01 4.92 -0.21
N PRO A 16 -15.99 4.23 0.33
CA PRO A 16 -14.61 4.33 -0.16
C PRO A 16 -14.48 4.07 -1.67
N LEU A 17 -15.06 2.99 -2.18
CA LEU A 17 -15.04 2.66 -3.60
C LEU A 17 -15.78 3.71 -4.46
N MET A 18 -16.92 4.23 -3.96
CA MET A 18 -17.63 5.33 -4.63
C MET A 18 -16.81 6.63 -4.63
N LEU A 19 -16.07 6.94 -3.55
CA LEU A 19 -15.19 8.10 -3.48
C LEU A 19 -14.14 8.04 -4.59
N GLN A 20 -13.48 6.90 -4.71
CA GLN A 20 -12.48 6.68 -5.74
C GLN A 20 -13.09 6.71 -7.15
N ALA A 21 -14.18 5.99 -7.39
CA ALA A 21 -14.79 5.87 -8.72
C ALA A 21 -15.52 7.15 -9.20
N TYR A 22 -16.12 7.91 -8.30
CA TYR A 22 -16.97 9.05 -8.67
C TYR A 22 -16.30 10.41 -8.51
N LYS A 23 -15.30 10.49 -7.63
CA LYS A 23 -14.55 11.73 -7.33
C LYS A 23 -13.10 11.68 -7.78
N ASN A 24 -12.61 10.52 -8.19
CA ASN A 24 -11.20 10.30 -8.51
C ASN A 24 -10.27 10.66 -7.34
N VAL A 25 -10.71 10.37 -6.11
CA VAL A 25 -9.98 10.64 -4.86
C VAL A 25 -9.65 9.32 -4.19
N PRO A 26 -8.37 9.03 -3.91
CA PRO A 26 -7.97 7.85 -3.16
C PRO A 26 -8.68 7.78 -1.81
N PHE A 27 -9.15 6.60 -1.43
CA PHE A 27 -9.88 6.41 -0.17
C PHE A 27 -8.96 6.06 1.02
N GLN A 28 -7.74 5.66 0.77
CA GLN A 28 -6.79 5.21 1.79
C GLN A 28 -6.61 6.22 2.94
N PRO A 29 -6.49 7.54 2.69
CA PRO A 29 -6.38 8.53 3.78
C PRO A 29 -7.57 8.50 4.72
N TRP A 30 -8.78 8.22 4.22
CA TRP A 30 -9.98 8.13 5.05
C TRP A 30 -9.93 6.94 6.00
N LEU A 31 -9.56 5.76 5.48
CA LEU A 31 -9.44 4.56 6.29
C LEU A 31 -8.23 4.59 7.24
N ARG A 32 -7.24 5.43 6.98
CA ARG A 32 -6.12 5.68 7.89
C ARG A 32 -6.49 6.60 9.07
N GLY A 33 -7.54 7.39 8.94
CA GLY A 33 -8.02 8.31 9.97
C GLY A 33 -9.20 7.79 10.79
N SER A 34 -9.88 6.73 10.33
CA SER A 34 -11.09 6.19 10.98
C SER A 34 -11.12 4.67 10.92
N VAL A 35 -11.36 4.03 12.07
CA VAL A 35 -11.58 2.58 12.14
C VAL A 35 -12.92 2.18 11.52
N ASP A 36 -13.90 3.07 11.57
CA ASP A 36 -15.26 2.84 11.06
C ASP A 36 -15.42 3.17 9.57
N GLY A 37 -14.43 3.85 8.97
CA GLY A 37 -14.47 4.27 7.57
C GLY A 37 -15.28 5.54 7.34
N ILE A 38 -16.00 5.65 6.22
CA ILE A 38 -16.79 6.82 5.84
C ILE A 38 -18.22 6.64 6.36
N THR A 39 -18.68 7.56 7.22
CA THR A 39 -20.04 7.49 7.76
C THR A 39 -21.11 7.83 6.71
N PRO A 40 -22.38 7.40 6.89
CA PRO A 40 -23.48 7.76 5.99
C PRO A 40 -23.70 9.28 5.89
N ALA A 41 -23.43 10.03 6.95
CA ALA A 41 -23.54 11.49 6.95
C ALA A 41 -22.44 12.14 6.09
N GLU A 42 -21.19 11.69 6.23
CA GLU A 42 -20.06 12.14 5.40
C GLU A 42 -20.29 11.78 3.94
N ALA A 43 -20.70 10.53 3.65
CA ALA A 43 -21.02 10.10 2.30
C ALA A 43 -22.14 10.95 1.68
N ALA A 44 -23.16 11.31 2.45
CA ALA A 44 -24.22 12.20 1.99
C ALA A 44 -23.72 13.63 1.72
N GLY A 45 -22.77 14.12 2.49
CA GLY A 45 -22.05 15.39 2.22
C GLY A 45 -21.25 15.33 0.92
N ILE A 46 -20.52 14.25 0.70
CA ILE A 46 -19.65 14.07 -0.48
C ILE A 46 -20.45 13.90 -1.77
N PHE A 47 -21.50 13.06 -1.76
CA PHE A 47 -22.24 12.65 -2.97
C PHE A 47 -23.66 13.23 -3.07
N GLY A 48 -24.17 13.85 -2.01
CA GLY A 48 -25.58 14.25 -1.92
C GLY A 48 -25.98 15.43 -2.76
N SER A 49 -25.04 16.16 -3.40
CA SER A 49 -25.29 17.38 -4.17
C SER A 49 -24.80 17.28 -5.62
N GLY A 50 -25.18 18.25 -6.43
CA GLY A 50 -24.69 18.41 -7.79
C GLY A 50 -24.97 17.21 -8.70
N LYS A 51 -24.04 16.92 -9.61
CA LYS A 51 -24.13 15.81 -10.61
C LYS A 51 -24.08 14.44 -9.93
N ASP A 52 -23.39 14.33 -8.79
CA ASP A 52 -23.16 13.04 -8.10
C ASP A 52 -24.46 12.45 -7.54
N ARG A 53 -25.46 13.29 -7.21
CA ARG A 53 -26.80 12.84 -6.79
C ARG A 53 -27.42 11.80 -7.71
N ARG A 54 -27.08 11.88 -9.01
CA ARG A 54 -27.64 11.02 -10.07
C ARG A 54 -26.78 9.80 -10.35
N ARG A 55 -25.59 9.69 -9.72
CA ARG A 55 -24.72 8.53 -9.88
C ARG A 55 -25.39 7.29 -9.32
N LYS A 56 -25.09 6.15 -9.95
CA LYS A 56 -25.67 4.86 -9.59
C LYS A 56 -25.37 4.51 -8.13
N GLY A 57 -26.37 4.07 -7.40
CA GLY A 57 -26.26 3.70 -5.98
C GLY A 57 -26.34 4.87 -4.99
N VAL A 58 -26.09 6.12 -5.39
CA VAL A 58 -26.07 7.28 -4.48
C VAL A 58 -27.45 7.51 -3.83
N PHE A 59 -28.53 7.42 -4.60
CA PHE A 59 -29.86 7.60 -4.01
C PHE A 59 -30.16 6.57 -2.93
N GLY A 60 -30.02 5.27 -3.24
CA GLY A 60 -30.41 4.19 -2.32
C GLY A 60 -29.42 4.00 -1.18
N HIS A 61 -28.12 3.89 -1.50
CA HIS A 61 -27.11 3.50 -0.53
C HIS A 61 -26.49 4.68 0.24
N VAL A 62 -26.61 5.91 -0.27
CA VAL A 62 -26.07 7.08 0.42
C VAL A 62 -27.22 7.92 1.02
N ARG A 63 -28.11 8.47 0.18
CA ARG A 63 -29.12 9.43 0.66
C ARG A 63 -30.20 8.77 1.52
N MET A 64 -30.76 7.65 1.07
CA MET A 64 -31.76 6.92 1.85
C MET A 64 -31.16 6.33 3.12
N HIS A 65 -29.95 5.78 3.06
CA HIS A 65 -29.24 5.26 4.21
C HIS A 65 -29.02 6.35 5.28
N ASN A 66 -28.47 7.51 4.91
CA ASN A 66 -28.29 8.63 5.82
C ASN A 66 -29.62 9.12 6.41
N ARG A 67 -30.70 9.20 5.57
CA ARG A 67 -32.02 9.61 6.06
C ARG A 67 -32.59 8.63 7.09
N LEU A 68 -32.42 7.35 6.86
CA LEU A 68 -32.86 6.30 7.79
C LEU A 68 -32.05 6.37 9.10
N GLU A 69 -30.73 6.46 9.04
CA GLU A 69 -29.92 6.58 10.25
C GLU A 69 -30.32 7.79 11.11
N ARG A 70 -30.50 8.96 10.50
CA ARG A 70 -30.97 10.15 11.23
C ARG A 70 -32.32 9.95 11.89
N ARG A 71 -33.26 9.30 11.19
CA ARG A 71 -34.59 9.01 11.73
C ARG A 71 -34.54 7.99 12.88
N TYR A 72 -33.63 7.01 12.80
CA TYR A 72 -33.49 5.99 13.85
C TYR A 72 -32.70 6.47 15.06
N SER A 73 -31.77 7.42 14.91
CA SER A 73 -31.08 8.04 16.04
C SER A 73 -32.01 8.92 16.88
N GLU A 74 -33.06 9.45 16.27
CA GLU A 74 -34.08 10.27 16.94
C GLU A 74 -35.18 9.42 17.65
N THR A 75 -35.31 8.13 17.26
CA THR A 75 -36.34 7.20 17.83
C THR A 75 -35.66 6.22 18.76
N LYS A 76 -36.15 6.06 20.01
CA LYS A 76 -35.58 5.11 20.99
C LYS A 76 -35.44 3.69 20.39
N GLY A 77 -34.22 3.23 20.18
CA GLY A 77 -33.84 2.04 19.40
C GLY A 77 -34.46 0.69 19.78
N ARG A 78 -35.21 0.59 20.91
CA ARG A 78 -35.88 -0.64 21.34
C ARG A 78 -37.18 -0.96 20.56
N GLU A 79 -37.93 0.05 20.08
CA GLU A 79 -39.13 -0.17 19.28
C GLU A 79 -38.81 -0.63 17.86
N VAL A 80 -37.74 -0.09 17.30
CA VAL A 80 -37.29 -0.42 15.93
C VAL A 80 -36.74 -1.86 15.82
N GLN A 81 -36.06 -2.35 16.85
CA GLN A 81 -35.61 -3.75 16.87
C GLN A 81 -36.78 -4.76 16.86
N LYS A 82 -37.91 -4.40 17.51
CA LYS A 82 -39.13 -5.23 17.48
C LYS A 82 -39.79 -5.24 16.10
N ASP A 83 -39.88 -4.06 15.45
CA ASP A 83 -40.51 -3.93 14.13
C ASP A 83 -39.68 -4.58 13.01
N LEU A 84 -38.35 -4.49 13.06
CA LEU A 84 -37.45 -5.17 12.10
C LEU A 84 -37.46 -6.70 12.30
N GLY A 85 -37.56 -7.17 13.52
CA GLY A 85 -37.70 -8.60 13.82
C GLY A 85 -39.03 -9.19 13.34
N SER A 86 -40.11 -8.42 13.41
CA SER A 86 -41.45 -8.82 12.95
C SER A 86 -41.64 -8.70 11.43
N ALA A 87 -40.88 -7.82 10.75
CA ALA A 87 -40.98 -7.62 9.30
C ALA A 87 -40.33 -8.74 8.46
N GLY A 88 -39.73 -9.76 9.09
CA GLY A 88 -39.21 -10.98 8.46
C GLY A 88 -38.31 -10.70 7.25
N PHE A 89 -37.03 -10.44 7.48
CA PHE A 89 -36.09 -10.44 6.36
C PHE A 89 -35.94 -11.86 5.81
N SER A 90 -36.65 -12.15 4.72
CA SER A 90 -36.46 -13.43 4.05
C SER A 90 -35.01 -13.53 3.50
N THR A 91 -34.44 -14.72 3.58
CA THR A 91 -33.11 -15.02 2.98
C THR A 91 -33.05 -14.57 1.51
N GLU A 92 -34.16 -14.61 0.81
CA GLU A 92 -34.30 -14.20 -0.57
C GLU A 92 -34.11 -12.68 -0.76
N LEU A 93 -34.68 -11.84 0.12
CA LEU A 93 -34.49 -10.39 0.10
C LEU A 93 -33.04 -10.01 0.39
N VAL A 94 -32.40 -10.66 1.36
CA VAL A 94 -30.99 -10.46 1.67
C VAL A 94 -30.13 -10.82 0.47
N THR A 95 -30.38 -12.00 -0.13
CA THR A 95 -29.63 -12.46 -1.32
C THR A 95 -29.79 -11.51 -2.49
N ASN A 96 -30.99 -11.00 -2.75
CA ASN A 96 -31.24 -10.03 -3.82
C ASN A 96 -30.51 -8.70 -3.56
N ASN A 97 -30.46 -8.23 -2.32
CA ASN A 97 -29.70 -7.03 -1.97
C ASN A 97 -28.19 -7.21 -2.18
N VAL A 98 -27.64 -8.36 -1.77
CA VAL A 98 -26.23 -8.70 -2.00
C VAL A 98 -25.91 -8.74 -3.49
N ARG A 99 -26.76 -9.36 -4.32
CA ARG A 99 -26.59 -9.39 -5.79
C ARG A 99 -26.62 -7.99 -6.39
N LYS A 100 -27.51 -7.11 -5.93
CA LYS A 100 -27.58 -5.71 -6.39
C LYS A 100 -26.31 -4.93 -6.01
N LEU A 101 -25.82 -5.11 -4.78
CA LEU A 101 -24.55 -4.51 -4.32
C LEU A 101 -23.36 -5.03 -5.13
N GLN A 102 -23.29 -6.33 -5.38
CA GLN A 102 -22.26 -6.94 -6.23
C GLN A 102 -22.28 -6.34 -7.64
N LYS A 103 -23.45 -6.17 -8.26
CA LYS A 103 -23.61 -5.53 -9.58
C LYS A 103 -23.19 -4.07 -9.54
N LEU A 104 -23.49 -3.35 -8.46
CA LEU A 104 -23.07 -1.96 -8.28
C LEU A 104 -21.56 -1.86 -8.18
N VAL A 105 -20.93 -2.63 -7.28
CA VAL A 105 -19.47 -2.62 -7.08
C VAL A 105 -18.72 -3.00 -8.35
N ARG A 106 -19.15 -4.03 -9.07
CA ARG A 106 -18.55 -4.42 -10.37
C ARG A 106 -18.63 -3.32 -11.44
N GLY A 107 -19.56 -2.39 -11.30
CA GLY A 107 -19.71 -1.25 -12.23
C GLY A 107 -19.02 0.03 -11.75
N LEU A 108 -18.31 0.00 -10.63
CA LEU A 108 -17.46 1.11 -10.20
C LEU A 108 -16.10 0.96 -10.87
N THR A 109 -15.72 1.96 -11.64
CA THR A 109 -14.43 2.04 -12.31
C THR A 109 -13.65 3.23 -11.79
N TYR A 110 -12.37 3.04 -11.58
CA TYR A 110 -11.44 4.11 -11.23
C TYR A 110 -10.62 4.46 -12.47
N GLU A 111 -10.75 5.69 -12.93
CA GLU A 111 -9.95 6.25 -14.02
C GLU A 111 -8.83 7.09 -13.38
N GLY A 112 -7.82 6.41 -12.84
CA GLY A 112 -6.64 7.09 -12.29
C GLY A 112 -5.92 7.91 -13.36
N GLY A 113 -5.37 9.07 -12.97
CA GLY A 113 -4.44 9.81 -13.84
C GLY A 113 -3.10 9.07 -13.95
N THR A 114 -2.30 9.36 -14.97
CA THR A 114 -0.91 8.88 -15.05
C THR A 114 -0.11 9.46 -13.89
N THR A 115 0.59 8.60 -13.15
CA THR A 115 1.53 9.01 -12.12
C THR A 115 2.95 8.95 -12.66
N GLN A 116 3.91 9.63 -12.03
CA GLN A 116 5.33 9.55 -12.41
C GLN A 116 5.85 8.10 -12.39
N TRP A 117 5.21 7.23 -11.61
CA TRP A 117 5.62 5.84 -11.39
C TRP A 117 5.03 4.86 -12.39
N THR A 118 3.86 5.16 -12.97
CA THR A 118 3.26 4.35 -14.04
C THR A 118 4.08 4.39 -15.33
N GLU A 119 4.89 5.42 -15.54
CA GLU A 119 5.77 5.56 -16.71
C GLU A 119 7.15 4.91 -16.52
N TYR A 120 7.50 4.51 -15.29
CA TYR A 120 8.80 3.90 -14.98
C TYR A 120 9.05 2.54 -15.66
N GLY A 121 8.02 1.87 -16.14
CA GLY A 121 8.09 0.59 -16.84
C GLY A 121 7.67 0.62 -18.31
N THR A 122 7.12 1.74 -18.82
CA THR A 122 6.65 1.83 -20.21
C THR A 122 7.43 2.87 -20.98
N VAL A 123 8.15 2.40 -21.99
CA VAL A 123 8.83 3.23 -23.01
C VAL A 123 7.76 3.94 -23.87
N SER A 124 7.23 5.08 -23.44
CA SER A 124 6.23 5.85 -24.21
C SER A 124 6.35 7.35 -24.04
N SER A 125 7.50 7.90 -23.92
CA SER A 125 7.79 9.31 -24.26
C SER A 125 9.21 9.66 -23.82
N GLY A 126 10.19 9.43 -24.65
CA GLY A 126 11.43 10.24 -24.79
C GLY A 126 12.33 10.59 -23.60
N GLN A 127 11.92 10.33 -22.35
CA GLN A 127 12.67 10.66 -21.13
C GLN A 127 12.38 9.67 -19.99
N THR A 128 12.51 8.38 -20.25
CA THR A 128 12.64 7.42 -19.16
C THR A 128 14.06 7.53 -18.64
N VAL A 129 14.23 8.02 -17.42
CA VAL A 129 15.48 7.86 -16.67
C VAL A 129 15.54 6.38 -16.27
N ASN A 130 15.91 5.52 -17.23
CA ASN A 130 16.24 4.14 -16.93
C ASN A 130 17.59 4.17 -16.20
N THR A 131 17.54 4.15 -14.87
CA THR A 131 18.74 4.26 -14.03
C THR A 131 19.53 2.97 -13.95
N TYR A 132 19.03 1.88 -14.54
CA TYR A 132 19.69 0.58 -14.57
C TYR A 132 20.15 0.23 -15.98
N THR A 133 21.40 -0.24 -16.09
CA THR A 133 21.84 -1.00 -17.25
C THR A 133 21.29 -2.45 -17.18
N ASP A 134 21.33 -3.17 -18.29
CA ASP A 134 20.93 -4.59 -18.27
C ASP A 134 21.86 -5.40 -17.36
N ALA A 135 23.17 -5.09 -17.34
CA ALA A 135 24.14 -5.72 -16.46
C ALA A 135 23.84 -5.44 -14.96
N ASP A 136 23.41 -4.22 -14.61
CA ASP A 136 22.98 -3.92 -13.23
C ASP A 136 21.78 -4.75 -12.81
N ARG A 137 20.82 -4.94 -13.73
CA ARG A 137 19.63 -5.76 -13.48
C ARG A 137 19.97 -7.22 -13.28
N GLU A 138 20.88 -7.77 -14.11
CA GLU A 138 21.32 -9.17 -13.98
C GLU A 138 21.98 -9.42 -12.63
N VAL A 139 22.87 -8.52 -12.19
CA VAL A 139 23.51 -8.60 -10.87
C VAL A 139 22.46 -8.53 -9.76
N LYS A 140 21.54 -7.58 -9.83
CA LYS A 140 20.47 -7.41 -8.83
C LYS A 140 19.54 -8.62 -8.78
N ASP A 141 19.12 -9.16 -9.93
CA ASP A 141 18.28 -10.36 -10.01
C ASP A 141 18.97 -11.55 -9.38
N SER A 142 20.26 -11.76 -9.70
CA SER A 142 21.08 -12.83 -9.15
C SER A 142 21.25 -12.68 -7.64
N PHE A 143 21.56 -11.49 -7.16
CA PHE A 143 21.73 -11.20 -5.74
C PHE A 143 20.46 -11.49 -4.94
N VAL A 144 19.31 -10.94 -5.37
CA VAL A 144 18.02 -11.18 -4.71
C VAL A 144 17.63 -12.65 -4.73
N SER A 145 17.84 -13.34 -5.87
CA SER A 145 17.54 -14.77 -5.98
C SER A 145 18.41 -15.61 -5.04
N ARG A 146 19.70 -15.31 -4.90
CA ARG A 146 20.60 -15.98 -3.95
C ARG A 146 20.18 -15.76 -2.51
N ALA A 147 19.91 -14.49 -2.13
CA ALA A 147 19.48 -14.16 -0.78
C ALA A 147 18.14 -14.83 -0.40
N ALA A 148 17.17 -14.83 -1.31
CA ALA A 148 15.89 -15.51 -1.10
C ALA A 148 16.08 -17.03 -0.95
N ALA A 149 16.99 -17.63 -1.72
CA ALA A 149 17.23 -19.08 -1.76
C ALA A 149 18.02 -19.63 -0.56
N ARG A 150 18.63 -18.76 0.29
CA ARG A 150 19.46 -19.22 1.44
C ARG A 150 18.69 -20.09 2.42
N ARG A 151 17.40 -19.79 2.61
CA ARG A 151 16.48 -20.59 3.42
C ARG A 151 15.05 -20.39 2.94
N HIS A 152 14.18 -21.34 3.23
CA HIS A 152 12.75 -21.16 3.01
C HIS A 152 12.21 -20.04 3.91
N ARG A 153 11.31 -19.20 3.38
CA ARG A 153 10.72 -18.06 4.06
C ARG A 153 9.22 -18.28 4.22
N SER A 154 8.65 -18.01 5.40
CA SER A 154 7.20 -18.01 5.57
C SER A 154 6.60 -16.77 4.93
N LEU A 155 7.25 -15.61 5.10
CA LEU A 155 6.76 -14.35 4.60
C LEU A 155 7.90 -13.44 4.12
N VAL A 156 7.79 -12.98 2.88
CA VAL A 156 8.67 -11.95 2.30
C VAL A 156 7.89 -10.64 2.14
N TRP A 157 8.50 -9.51 2.52
CA TRP A 157 7.99 -8.19 2.20
C TRP A 157 8.88 -7.51 1.17
N ASP A 158 8.27 -7.05 0.07
CA ASP A 158 8.92 -6.28 -0.99
C ASP A 158 8.42 -4.84 -0.90
N ILE A 159 9.25 -3.95 -0.36
CA ILE A 159 8.91 -2.55 -0.10
C ILE A 159 9.35 -1.69 -1.29
N GLY A 160 8.40 -0.97 -1.90
CA GLY A 160 8.61 -0.28 -3.17
C GLY A 160 8.65 -1.27 -4.34
N ALA A 161 7.73 -2.22 -4.33
CA ALA A 161 7.75 -3.40 -5.22
C ALA A 161 7.60 -3.07 -6.72
N ASN A 162 7.12 -1.89 -7.07
CA ASN A 162 6.86 -1.45 -8.44
C ASN A 162 6.11 -2.53 -9.24
N ASP A 163 6.74 -3.12 -10.27
CA ASP A 163 6.17 -4.18 -11.12
C ASP A 163 6.21 -5.58 -10.47
N ALA A 164 6.59 -5.68 -9.20
CA ALA A 164 6.74 -6.91 -8.44
C ALA A 164 7.73 -7.93 -9.05
N ARG A 165 8.75 -7.46 -9.77
CA ARG A 165 9.81 -8.32 -10.32
C ARG A 165 10.50 -9.12 -9.23
N TYR A 166 10.93 -8.46 -8.16
CA TYR A 166 11.66 -9.09 -7.07
C TYR A 166 10.76 -9.93 -6.17
N SER A 167 9.50 -9.54 -6.03
CA SER A 167 8.46 -10.38 -5.41
C SER A 167 8.33 -11.73 -6.13
N ARG A 168 8.33 -11.72 -7.49
CA ARG A 168 8.28 -12.96 -8.28
C ARG A 168 9.55 -13.80 -8.15
N LEU A 169 10.72 -13.17 -8.05
CA LEU A 169 11.99 -13.86 -7.83
C LEU A 169 12.09 -14.52 -6.45
N ALA A 170 11.54 -13.88 -5.42
CA ALA A 170 11.53 -14.41 -4.06
C ALA A 170 10.47 -15.53 -3.86
N LEU A 171 9.37 -15.51 -4.60
CA LEU A 171 8.22 -16.40 -4.42
C LEU A 171 8.55 -17.92 -4.46
N PRO A 172 9.47 -18.44 -5.29
CA PRO A 172 9.84 -19.84 -5.25
C PRO A 172 10.39 -20.33 -3.90
N HIS A 173 10.91 -19.40 -3.10
CA HIS A 173 11.55 -19.65 -1.81
C HIS A 173 10.71 -19.18 -0.62
N ALA A 174 9.46 -18.76 -0.85
CA ALA A 174 8.57 -18.23 0.18
C ALA A 174 7.18 -18.89 0.13
N ASP A 175 6.50 -18.95 1.29
CA ASP A 175 5.09 -19.33 1.32
C ASP A 175 4.23 -18.20 0.76
N TYR A 176 4.51 -16.96 1.21
CA TYR A 176 3.80 -15.75 0.78
C TYR A 176 4.75 -14.57 0.57
N VAL A 177 4.37 -13.70 -0.34
CA VAL A 177 5.05 -12.42 -0.59
C VAL A 177 4.04 -11.28 -0.48
N VAL A 178 4.38 -10.21 0.23
CA VAL A 178 3.61 -8.97 0.26
C VAL A 178 4.37 -7.92 -0.53
N ALA A 179 3.82 -7.53 -1.66
CA ALA A 179 4.36 -6.49 -2.54
C ALA A 179 3.70 -5.15 -2.20
N VAL A 180 4.45 -4.21 -1.64
CA VAL A 180 3.93 -2.90 -1.21
C VAL A 180 4.47 -1.82 -2.11
N ASP A 181 3.58 -0.99 -2.68
CA ASP A 181 3.98 0.20 -3.42
C ASP A 181 3.12 1.40 -3.02
N ALA A 182 3.71 2.59 -3.04
CA ALA A 182 2.99 3.83 -2.74
C ALA A 182 2.07 4.26 -3.89
N ASP A 183 2.39 3.84 -5.11
CA ASP A 183 1.62 4.17 -6.30
C ASP A 183 0.43 3.23 -6.46
N LEU A 184 -0.78 3.81 -6.32
CA LEU A 184 -2.04 3.07 -6.41
C LEU A 184 -2.22 2.38 -7.77
N GLN A 185 -1.80 2.99 -8.86
CA GLN A 185 -2.02 2.44 -10.21
C GLN A 185 -1.05 1.30 -10.48
N THR A 186 0.19 1.45 -10.05
CA THR A 186 1.20 0.40 -10.12
C THR A 186 0.74 -0.81 -9.29
N ALA A 187 0.29 -0.60 -8.05
CA ALA A 187 -0.23 -1.66 -7.20
C ALA A 187 -1.47 -2.35 -7.80
N ASP A 188 -2.42 -1.58 -8.40
CA ASP A 188 -3.60 -2.17 -9.06
C ASP A 188 -3.22 -2.98 -10.30
N ARG A 189 -2.31 -2.48 -11.14
CA ARG A 189 -1.80 -3.22 -12.29
C ARG A 189 -1.21 -4.56 -11.88
N VAL A 190 -0.29 -4.55 -10.91
CA VAL A 190 0.33 -5.77 -10.40
C VAL A 190 -0.72 -6.71 -9.81
N TYR A 191 -1.70 -6.20 -9.07
CA TYR A 191 -2.82 -7.01 -8.57
C TYR A 191 -3.58 -7.71 -9.69
N GLN A 192 -3.90 -7.01 -10.79
CA GLN A 192 -4.61 -7.60 -11.92
C GLN A 192 -3.77 -8.65 -12.64
N GLU A 193 -2.47 -8.42 -12.80
CA GLU A 193 -1.53 -9.40 -13.36
C GLU A 193 -1.48 -10.66 -12.50
N MET A 194 -1.24 -10.53 -11.19
CA MET A 194 -1.19 -11.65 -10.24
C MET A 194 -2.49 -12.46 -10.25
N LYS A 195 -3.62 -11.78 -10.29
CA LYS A 195 -4.93 -12.42 -10.38
C LYS A 195 -5.14 -13.15 -11.71
N GLY A 196 -4.69 -12.57 -12.83
CA GLY A 196 -4.75 -13.18 -14.16
C GLY A 196 -3.88 -14.43 -14.26
N GLU A 197 -2.72 -14.42 -13.64
CA GLU A 197 -1.78 -15.55 -13.55
C GLU A 197 -2.24 -16.66 -12.56
N GLY A 198 -3.33 -16.44 -11.81
CA GLY A 198 -3.77 -17.34 -10.74
C GLY A 198 -2.82 -17.35 -9.54
N GLN A 199 -1.98 -16.32 -9.39
CA GLN A 199 -0.96 -16.23 -8.36
C GLN A 199 -1.56 -15.74 -7.04
N GLY A 200 -2.01 -16.67 -6.19
CA GLY A 200 -2.62 -16.35 -4.90
C GLY A 200 -1.64 -16.12 -3.74
N ARG A 201 -0.31 -16.31 -3.98
CA ARG A 201 0.71 -16.19 -2.93
C ARG A 201 1.44 -14.83 -2.92
N ILE A 202 1.14 -13.95 -3.88
CA ILE A 202 1.60 -12.56 -3.85
C ILE A 202 0.42 -11.65 -3.53
N LEU A 203 0.47 -10.99 -2.38
CA LEU A 203 -0.48 -9.98 -1.97
C LEU A 203 0.05 -8.59 -2.32
N THR A 204 -0.62 -7.90 -3.22
CA THR A 204 -0.26 -6.52 -3.59
C THR A 204 -1.01 -5.53 -2.70
N LEU A 205 -0.29 -4.59 -2.11
CA LEU A 205 -0.83 -3.55 -1.24
C LEU A 205 -0.40 -2.16 -1.70
N THR A 206 -1.32 -1.20 -1.63
CA THR A 206 -0.97 0.22 -1.73
C THR A 206 -0.59 0.74 -0.35
N GLY A 207 0.65 1.19 -0.18
CA GLY A 207 1.15 1.68 1.09
C GLY A 207 2.35 2.61 0.93
N ASN A 208 2.30 3.77 1.60
CA ASN A 208 3.43 4.68 1.66
C ASN A 208 4.17 4.48 3.00
N VAL A 209 5.42 4.02 2.93
CA VAL A 209 6.24 3.76 4.12
C VAL A 209 6.71 5.04 4.83
N THR A 210 6.68 6.19 4.16
CA THR A 210 6.97 7.48 4.81
C THR A 210 5.75 8.09 5.51
N ASP A 211 4.57 7.54 5.25
CA ASP A 211 3.30 7.92 5.88
C ASP A 211 2.41 6.68 6.03
N PRO A 212 2.83 5.70 6.86
CA PRO A 212 2.14 4.43 7.01
C PRO A 212 0.82 4.58 7.77
N SER A 213 -0.06 3.56 7.69
CA SER A 213 -1.29 3.57 8.48
C SER A 213 -0.96 3.42 9.97
N PRO A 214 -1.47 4.32 10.83
CA PRO A 214 -1.29 4.24 12.28
C PRO A 214 -2.16 3.15 12.90
N SER A 215 -1.91 2.86 14.18
CA SER A 215 -2.84 2.13 15.02
C SER A 215 -4.09 2.97 15.28
N LEU A 216 -5.28 2.36 15.32
CA LEU A 216 -6.56 3.06 15.44
C LEU A 216 -7.50 2.43 16.45
N GLY A 217 -8.60 3.18 16.73
CA GLY A 217 -9.67 2.77 17.62
C GLY A 217 -9.39 3.07 19.08
N TRP A 218 -10.15 2.45 19.99
CA TRP A 218 -9.99 2.71 21.42
C TRP A 218 -8.59 2.33 21.90
N ARG A 219 -7.89 3.30 22.49
CA ARG A 219 -6.51 3.19 22.95
C ARG A 219 -5.50 2.78 21.87
N ASN A 220 -5.85 2.96 20.59
CA ASN A 220 -5.08 2.49 19.43
C ASN A 220 -4.90 0.96 19.36
N LEU A 221 -5.85 0.17 19.91
CA LEU A 221 -5.76 -1.29 20.01
C LEU A 221 -6.75 -2.05 19.13
N GLU A 222 -7.64 -1.35 18.40
CA GLU A 222 -8.66 -2.01 17.57
C GLU A 222 -8.13 -2.39 16.18
N ARG A 223 -7.20 -1.61 15.65
CA ARG A 223 -6.49 -1.92 14.41
C ARG A 223 -5.01 -1.57 14.57
N SER A 224 -4.16 -2.57 14.43
CA SER A 224 -2.70 -2.40 14.51
C SER A 224 -2.18 -1.50 13.39
N SER A 225 -1.08 -0.79 13.65
CA SER A 225 -0.36 0.01 12.66
C SER A 225 0.17 -0.86 11.51
N PHE A 226 0.62 -0.21 10.45
CA PHE A 226 1.28 -0.90 9.33
C PHE A 226 2.49 -1.70 9.82
N ALA A 227 3.36 -1.10 10.62
CA ALA A 227 4.56 -1.73 11.14
C ALA A 227 4.25 -2.93 12.07
N GLU A 228 3.28 -2.80 12.99
CA GLU A 228 2.89 -3.88 13.90
C GLU A 228 2.26 -5.10 13.20
N ARG A 229 1.83 -4.95 11.95
CA ARG A 229 1.31 -6.05 11.13
C ARG A 229 2.36 -6.72 10.26
N MET A 230 3.57 -6.15 10.24
CA MET A 230 4.71 -6.71 9.52
C MET A 230 5.42 -7.71 10.45
N ASP A 231 5.52 -8.94 10.02
CA ASP A 231 6.30 -9.99 10.69
C ASP A 231 6.98 -10.86 9.59
N PRO A 232 7.85 -10.27 8.74
CA PRO A 232 8.49 -10.99 7.66
C PRO A 232 9.75 -11.72 8.10
N ASP A 233 10.11 -12.79 7.38
CA ASP A 233 11.42 -13.44 7.51
C ASP A 233 12.49 -12.79 6.64
N LEU A 234 12.04 -12.09 5.58
CA LEU A 234 12.90 -11.37 4.65
C LEU A 234 12.22 -10.09 4.19
N ILE A 235 12.94 -8.99 4.22
CA ILE A 235 12.52 -7.72 3.61
C ILE A 235 13.40 -7.41 2.41
N LEU A 236 12.77 -7.09 1.29
CA LEU A 236 13.43 -6.51 0.12
C LEU A 236 13.19 -4.99 0.16
N ALA A 237 14.25 -4.22 0.36
CA ALA A 237 14.24 -2.75 0.36
C ALA A 237 15.09 -2.25 -0.82
N LEU A 238 14.58 -2.48 -2.03
CA LEU A 238 15.33 -2.29 -3.27
C LEU A 238 14.97 -0.95 -3.92
N ALA A 239 15.98 -0.11 -4.16
CA ALA A 239 15.81 1.24 -4.73
C ALA A 239 14.79 2.12 -3.98
N VAL A 240 14.61 1.93 -2.69
CA VAL A 240 13.63 2.66 -1.88
C VAL A 240 14.27 3.64 -0.89
N VAL A 241 15.50 3.37 -0.42
CA VAL A 241 16.18 4.17 0.60
C VAL A 241 16.28 5.64 0.21
N HIS A 242 16.69 5.95 -1.02
CA HIS A 242 16.82 7.33 -1.52
C HIS A 242 15.46 8.04 -1.65
N HIS A 243 14.39 7.31 -1.94
CA HIS A 243 13.04 7.88 -1.96
C HIS A 243 12.55 8.22 -0.55
N ILE A 244 12.79 7.35 0.43
CA ILE A 244 12.43 7.62 1.82
C ILE A 244 13.28 8.78 2.36
N SER A 245 14.60 8.70 2.19
CA SER A 245 15.51 9.69 2.77
C SER A 245 15.42 11.05 2.07
N ILE A 246 15.55 11.11 0.75
CA ILE A 246 15.63 12.39 0.03
C ILE A 246 14.21 12.90 -0.31
N ALA A 247 13.38 12.12 -0.99
CA ALA A 247 12.06 12.58 -1.37
C ALA A 247 11.14 12.74 -0.14
N GLY A 248 11.17 11.79 0.79
CA GLY A 248 10.40 11.81 2.04
C GLY A 248 10.99 12.70 3.14
N ASN A 249 12.21 13.22 2.99
CA ASN A 249 12.95 14.01 4.00
C ASN A 249 13.09 13.28 5.35
N VAL A 250 13.32 11.98 5.32
CA VAL A 250 13.63 11.17 6.51
C VAL A 250 15.14 11.06 6.63
N PRO A 251 15.76 11.39 7.78
CA PRO A 251 17.20 11.24 7.96
C PRO A 251 17.65 9.81 7.63
N LEU A 252 18.78 9.66 6.92
CA LEU A 252 19.27 8.35 6.44
C LEU A 252 19.41 7.33 7.57
N ALA A 253 19.94 7.75 8.71
CA ALA A 253 20.08 6.90 9.90
C ALA A 253 18.72 6.40 10.43
N GLU A 254 17.67 7.22 10.37
CA GLU A 254 16.34 6.83 10.82
C GLU A 254 15.69 5.82 9.88
N VAL A 255 15.99 5.87 8.58
CA VAL A 255 15.54 4.84 7.62
C VAL A 255 16.13 3.48 7.98
N VAL A 256 17.43 3.42 8.24
CA VAL A 256 18.11 2.16 8.58
C VAL A 256 17.63 1.62 9.94
N ARG A 257 17.51 2.48 10.96
CA ARG A 257 16.99 2.09 12.28
C ARG A 257 15.54 1.62 12.23
N TRP A 258 14.70 2.25 11.40
CA TRP A 258 13.33 1.80 11.18
C TRP A 258 13.29 0.40 10.56
N LEU A 259 14.13 0.14 9.55
CA LEU A 259 14.26 -1.20 8.96
C LEU A 259 14.73 -2.22 10.01
N ALA A 260 15.72 -1.87 10.83
CA ALA A 260 16.22 -2.75 11.90
C ALA A 260 15.14 -3.13 12.92
N GLY A 261 14.15 -2.26 13.14
CA GLY A 261 13.05 -2.51 14.06
C GLY A 261 12.14 -3.69 13.69
N PHE A 262 12.27 -4.27 12.47
CA PHE A 262 11.52 -5.47 12.08
C PHE A 262 12.20 -6.79 12.45
N ASP A 263 13.42 -6.76 12.97
CA ASP A 263 14.19 -7.94 13.38
C ASP A 263 14.22 -9.07 12.33
N SER A 264 14.38 -8.70 11.06
CA SER A 264 14.29 -9.59 9.90
C SER A 264 15.55 -9.54 9.07
N SER A 265 15.89 -10.64 8.36
CA SER A 265 16.88 -10.60 7.29
C SER A 265 16.46 -9.61 6.20
N MET A 266 17.39 -8.93 5.56
CA MET A 266 17.04 -7.96 4.52
C MET A 266 17.99 -8.00 3.33
N VAL A 267 17.44 -7.65 2.16
CA VAL A 267 18.24 -7.20 1.02
C VAL A 267 17.99 -5.71 0.84
N ILE A 268 19.01 -4.91 1.05
CA ILE A 268 18.93 -3.46 0.96
C ILE A 268 19.76 -2.99 -0.22
N GLU A 269 19.19 -2.14 -1.07
CA GLU A 269 19.93 -1.46 -2.14
C GLU A 269 20.14 0.00 -1.77
N PHE A 270 21.40 0.42 -1.78
CA PHE A 270 21.79 1.81 -1.58
C PHE A 270 22.26 2.43 -2.90
N PRO A 271 21.48 3.30 -3.55
CA PRO A 271 21.95 4.14 -4.65
C PRO A 271 22.85 5.25 -4.10
N THR A 272 24.07 5.35 -4.65
CA THR A 272 25.04 6.36 -4.24
C THR A 272 24.66 7.76 -4.76
N ARG A 273 25.37 8.81 -4.32
CA ARG A 273 25.18 10.17 -4.85
C ARG A 273 25.43 10.29 -6.36
N GLU A 274 26.17 9.33 -6.93
CA GLU A 274 26.44 9.29 -8.37
C GLU A 274 25.27 8.76 -9.20
N ASP A 275 24.31 8.10 -8.56
CA ASP A 275 23.11 7.59 -9.24
C ASP A 275 22.29 8.74 -9.86
N PRO A 276 21.84 8.64 -11.13
CA PRO A 276 21.09 9.69 -11.80
C PRO A 276 19.79 10.10 -11.08
N MET A 277 19.11 9.14 -10.45
CA MET A 277 17.89 9.44 -9.68
C MET A 277 18.21 10.21 -8.40
N VAL A 278 19.25 9.80 -7.67
CA VAL A 278 19.72 10.51 -6.48
C VAL A 278 20.12 11.94 -6.81
N LYS A 279 20.88 12.14 -7.89
CA LYS A 279 21.24 13.48 -8.39
C LYS A 279 20.01 14.34 -8.68
N SER A 280 19.00 13.76 -9.36
CA SER A 280 17.76 14.46 -9.67
C SER A 280 16.96 14.83 -8.41
N LEU A 281 16.87 13.91 -7.43
CA LEU A 281 16.18 14.16 -6.18
C LEU A 281 16.87 15.24 -5.34
N ILE A 282 18.19 15.19 -5.22
CA ILE A 282 18.99 16.19 -4.47
C ILE A 282 18.88 17.55 -5.15
N ALA A 283 18.97 17.63 -6.48
CA ALA A 283 18.86 18.89 -7.22
C ALA A 283 17.51 19.60 -7.02
N ALA A 284 16.46 18.86 -6.67
CA ALA A 284 15.15 19.43 -6.34
C ALA A 284 15.04 19.94 -4.89
N LYS A 285 16.07 19.76 -4.07
CA LYS A 285 16.11 20.15 -2.66
C LYS A 285 17.00 21.37 -2.44
N ARG A 286 16.84 22.01 -1.29
CA ARG A 286 17.72 23.09 -0.87
C ARG A 286 19.11 22.52 -0.60
N GLU A 287 20.15 23.25 -1.02
CA GLU A 287 21.54 22.90 -0.78
C GLU A 287 21.83 22.64 0.71
N GLY A 288 22.60 21.60 1.01
CA GLY A 288 23.02 21.23 2.36
C GLY A 288 22.05 20.39 3.18
N ILE A 289 20.80 20.15 2.70
CA ILE A 289 19.80 19.37 3.50
C ILE A 289 20.14 17.88 3.56
N HIS A 290 20.73 17.33 2.52
CA HIS A 290 21.05 15.90 2.39
C HIS A 290 22.56 15.65 2.28
N ASP A 291 23.37 16.42 2.98
CA ASP A 291 24.83 16.22 2.97
C ASP A 291 25.24 14.91 3.65
N ASP A 292 24.39 14.43 4.57
CA ASP A 292 24.50 13.15 5.25
C ASP A 292 24.11 11.93 4.38
N TYR A 293 23.55 12.16 3.19
CA TYR A 293 23.23 11.07 2.27
C TYR A 293 24.48 10.66 1.50
N ASP A 294 25.35 9.89 2.12
CA ASP A 294 26.56 9.35 1.52
C ASP A 294 26.80 7.89 1.91
N LEU A 295 27.68 7.21 1.19
CA LEU A 295 27.95 5.80 1.39
C LEU A 295 28.60 5.51 2.77
N PRO A 296 29.62 6.25 3.23
CA PRO A 296 30.21 6.04 4.54
C PRO A 296 29.21 6.19 5.69
N ALA A 297 28.33 7.19 5.64
CA ALA A 297 27.30 7.40 6.64
C ALA A 297 26.25 6.25 6.63
N PHE A 298 25.87 5.77 5.42
CA PHE A 298 24.98 4.63 5.29
C PHE A 298 25.60 3.35 5.86
N GLU A 299 26.83 3.02 5.46
CA GLU A 299 27.51 1.79 5.92
C GLU A 299 27.76 1.83 7.44
N ALA A 300 28.10 2.98 8.01
CA ALA A 300 28.30 3.13 9.46
C ALA A 300 27.01 2.77 10.25
N VAL A 301 25.87 3.33 9.86
CA VAL A 301 24.61 3.04 10.55
C VAL A 301 24.09 1.63 10.22
N LEU A 302 24.35 1.11 9.02
CA LEU A 302 24.02 -0.26 8.64
C LEU A 302 24.75 -1.25 9.53
N GLU A 303 26.05 -1.08 9.73
CA GLU A 303 26.89 -1.91 10.62
C GLU A 303 26.55 -1.75 12.10
N GLU A 304 26.04 -0.58 12.51
CA GLU A 304 25.52 -0.37 13.86
C GLU A 304 24.28 -1.26 14.13
N CYS A 305 23.40 -1.39 13.14
CA CYS A 305 22.10 -2.05 13.27
C CYS A 305 22.11 -3.52 12.84
N PHE A 306 22.95 -3.91 11.89
CA PHE A 306 22.93 -5.21 11.25
C PHE A 306 24.32 -5.85 11.15
N THR A 307 24.33 -7.15 10.90
CA THR A 307 25.50 -7.87 10.43
C THR A 307 25.40 -8.00 8.90
N VAL A 308 26.33 -7.40 8.17
CA VAL A 308 26.40 -7.52 6.71
C VAL A 308 26.97 -8.91 6.37
N THR A 309 26.20 -9.72 5.66
CA THR A 309 26.56 -11.09 5.24
C THR A 309 27.07 -11.13 3.81
N GLU A 310 26.57 -10.27 2.94
CA GLU A 310 27.02 -10.13 1.55
C GLU A 310 26.91 -8.68 1.11
N ARG A 311 27.89 -8.21 0.31
CA ARG A 311 27.92 -6.89 -0.31
C ARG A 311 28.37 -7.02 -1.75
N GLU A 312 27.59 -6.46 -2.67
CA GLU A 312 27.89 -6.48 -4.10
C GLU A 312 27.59 -5.14 -4.74
N GLU A 313 28.54 -4.60 -5.49
CA GLU A 313 28.38 -3.34 -6.23
C GLU A 313 27.89 -3.66 -7.64
N THR A 314 26.93 -2.88 -8.14
CA THR A 314 26.45 -3.03 -9.51
C THR A 314 27.52 -2.58 -10.52
N PRO A 315 27.55 -3.14 -11.75
CA PRO A 315 28.54 -2.81 -12.78
C PRO A 315 28.62 -1.32 -13.12
N SER A 316 27.55 -0.57 -12.95
CA SER A 316 27.56 0.90 -13.13
C SER A 316 28.32 1.64 -12.02
N GLY A 317 28.61 1.00 -10.90
CA GLY A 317 29.26 1.63 -9.73
C GLY A 317 28.37 2.62 -8.97
N THR A 318 27.10 2.74 -9.36
CA THR A 318 26.20 3.74 -8.78
C THR A 318 25.27 3.17 -7.71
N ARG A 319 25.25 1.83 -7.52
CA ARG A 319 24.37 1.15 -6.56
C ARG A 319 25.10 0.01 -5.89
N ILE A 320 24.78 -0.20 -4.62
CA ILE A 320 25.36 -1.26 -3.82
C ILE A 320 24.23 -2.06 -3.18
N LEU A 321 24.34 -3.38 -3.26
CA LEU A 321 23.43 -4.34 -2.68
C LEU A 321 24.05 -4.91 -1.39
N TYR A 322 23.25 -5.02 -0.36
CA TYR A 322 23.64 -5.60 0.92
C TYR A 322 22.64 -6.68 1.30
N GLU A 323 23.13 -7.85 1.67
CA GLU A 323 22.37 -8.81 2.44
C GLU A 323 22.77 -8.66 3.90
N VAL A 324 21.77 -8.51 4.78
CA VAL A 324 22.01 -8.23 6.19
C VAL A 324 21.13 -9.10 7.06
N GLU A 325 21.65 -9.47 8.22
CA GLU A 325 20.94 -10.16 9.30
C GLU A 325 20.84 -9.23 10.51
N PRO A 326 19.72 -9.29 11.28
CA PRO A 326 19.59 -8.47 12.48
C PRO A 326 20.70 -8.78 13.48
N ARG A 327 21.16 -7.73 14.19
CA ARG A 327 21.99 -7.94 15.36
C ARG A 327 21.06 -8.23 16.54
N GLY A 328 21.11 -9.44 17.06
CA GLY A 328 20.34 -9.86 18.24
C GLY A 328 20.65 -9.05 19.50
#